data_e4d292b01aa45076f610a687947b5ae9
#
_entry.id   e4d292b01aa45076f610a687947b5ae9
#
_cell.length_a   1.000
_cell.length_b   1.000
_cell.length_c   1.000
_cell.angle_alpha   90.00
_cell.angle_beta   90.00
_cell.angle_gamma   90.00
#
_symmetry.space_group_name_H-M   'P 1'
#
loop_
_entity.id
_entity.type
_entity.pdbx_description
1 polymer ?
#
loop_
_entity_poly.entity_id
_entity_poly.type
_entity_poly.pdbx_seq_one_letter_code
_entity_poly.pdbx_strand_id
1 'polypeptide(L)'
;MIDFATSPQSTLGVEWEIALIDRESGALTQRASEVLSILRERRPELLEPASDRAHVTGEFLENTVEVVTGICRTVAEACRQLQLSLI
;
A
#
# COMPACT_ATOMS: atom_id res chain seq x y z
N MET A 1 0.00 -21.87 -26.95
CA MET A 1 -0.76 -22.00 -25.70
C MET A 1 -0.01 -21.34 -24.55
N ILE A 2 -0.71 -20.58 -23.77
CA ILE A 2 -0.10 -19.98 -22.59
C ILE A 2 -0.03 -21.06 -21.51
N ASP A 3 1.16 -21.27 -20.99
CA ASP A 3 1.38 -22.28 -19.97
C ASP A 3 1.27 -21.65 -18.57
N PHE A 4 0.14 -21.84 -17.94
CA PHE A 4 -0.08 -21.38 -16.57
C PHE A 4 0.48 -22.32 -15.51
N ALA A 5 0.96 -23.49 -15.93
CA ALA A 5 1.45 -24.50 -15.01
C ALA A 5 2.90 -24.28 -14.58
N THR A 6 3.58 -23.28 -15.16
CA THR A 6 4.94 -22.95 -14.76
C THR A 6 5.02 -22.43 -13.33
N SER A 7 3.90 -21.93 -12.80
CA SER A 7 3.78 -21.52 -11.43
C SER A 7 2.78 -22.44 -10.73
N PRO A 8 3.24 -23.37 -9.86
CA PRO A 8 2.33 -24.28 -9.17
C PRO A 8 1.36 -23.59 -8.24
N GLN A 9 1.61 -22.35 -7.87
CA GLN A 9 0.71 -21.55 -7.06
C GLN A 9 0.57 -20.16 -7.65
N SER A 10 -0.66 -19.74 -7.84
CA SER A 10 -0.93 -18.35 -8.21
C SER A 10 -0.73 -17.44 -6.99
N THR A 11 -0.10 -16.31 -7.23
CA THR A 11 0.05 -15.28 -6.22
C THR A 11 -0.61 -14.00 -6.70
N LEU A 12 -0.91 -13.12 -5.76
CA LEU A 12 -1.49 -11.83 -6.09
C LEU A 12 -0.88 -10.73 -5.23
N GLY A 13 -0.93 -9.53 -5.73
CA GLY A 13 -0.60 -8.33 -4.98
C GLY A 13 -1.71 -7.32 -5.20
N VAL A 14 -1.97 -6.50 -4.20
CA VAL A 14 -3.00 -5.47 -4.26
C VAL A 14 -2.37 -4.12 -3.99
N GLU A 15 -2.73 -3.14 -4.80
CA GLU A 15 -2.36 -1.75 -4.60
C GLU A 15 -3.61 -0.97 -4.24
N TRP A 16 -3.52 -0.18 -3.20
CA TRP A 16 -4.63 0.64 -2.72
C TRP A 16 -4.21 2.10 -2.72
N GLU A 17 -4.78 2.88 -3.61
CA GLU A 17 -4.53 4.31 -3.67
C GLU A 17 -5.42 5.05 -2.67
N ILE A 18 -4.81 5.88 -1.83
CA ILE A 18 -5.52 6.64 -0.83
C ILE A 18 -5.34 8.12 -1.13
N ALA A 19 -6.45 8.79 -1.41
CA ALA A 19 -6.45 10.23 -1.64
C ALA A 19 -6.34 10.98 -0.31
N LEU A 20 -5.50 12.01 -0.29
CA LEU A 20 -5.34 12.86 0.87
C LEU A 20 -6.32 14.04 0.77
N ILE A 21 -7.11 14.21 1.81
CA ILE A 21 -8.16 15.23 1.84
C ILE A 21 -7.89 16.16 3.02
N ASP A 22 -8.02 17.46 2.76
CA ASP A 22 -7.96 18.45 3.83
C ASP A 22 -9.15 18.25 4.76
N ARG A 23 -8.87 18.16 6.04
CA ARG A 23 -9.88 17.82 7.04
C ARG A 23 -10.99 18.88 7.13
N GLU A 24 -10.66 20.12 6.91
CA GLU A 24 -11.62 21.21 7.05
C GLU A 24 -12.39 21.48 5.77
N SER A 25 -11.69 21.54 4.64
CA SER A 25 -12.31 21.90 3.37
C SER A 25 -12.88 20.72 2.60
N GLY A 26 -12.39 19.51 2.88
CA GLY A 26 -12.76 18.31 2.11
C GLY A 26 -12.10 18.24 0.73
N ALA A 27 -11.22 19.18 0.41
CA ALA A 27 -10.53 19.21 -0.87
C ALA A 27 -9.28 18.33 -0.84
N LEU A 28 -8.85 17.86 -2.02
CA LEU A 28 -7.59 17.13 -2.15
C LEU A 28 -6.43 18.03 -1.70
N THR A 29 -5.49 17.45 -0.98
CA THR A 29 -4.34 18.18 -0.48
C THR A 29 -3.03 17.52 -0.93
N GLN A 30 -2.05 18.32 -1.27
CA GLN A 30 -0.76 17.86 -1.80
C GLN A 30 0.25 17.71 -0.68
N ARG A 31 0.05 16.71 0.17
CA ARG A 31 0.89 16.48 1.34
C ARG A 31 1.44 15.08 1.47
N ALA A 32 1.53 14.34 0.38
CA ALA A 32 2.02 12.97 0.43
C ALA A 32 3.43 12.89 1.00
N SER A 33 4.33 13.77 0.58
CA SER A 33 5.71 13.79 1.10
C SER A 33 5.74 14.04 2.60
N GLU A 34 4.87 14.90 3.11
CA GLU A 34 4.77 15.19 4.53
C GLU A 34 4.28 13.97 5.30
N VAL A 35 3.25 13.29 4.79
CA VAL A 35 2.72 12.06 5.40
C VAL A 35 3.80 10.99 5.45
N LEU A 36 4.52 10.78 4.35
CA LEU A 36 5.58 9.78 4.29
C LEU A 36 6.73 10.12 5.24
N SER A 37 7.05 11.40 5.40
CA SER A 37 8.06 11.85 6.34
C SER A 37 7.68 11.54 7.78
N ILE A 38 6.42 11.78 8.14
CA ILE A 38 5.91 11.46 9.47
C ILE A 38 5.96 9.94 9.72
N LEU A 39 5.57 9.16 8.74
CA LEU A 39 5.64 7.70 8.85
C LEU A 39 7.07 7.22 9.02
N ARG A 40 8.02 7.85 8.32
CA ARG A 40 9.42 7.48 8.44
C ARG A 40 9.94 7.66 9.86
N GLU A 41 9.46 8.69 10.55
CA GLU A 41 9.85 8.93 11.94
C GLU A 41 9.14 8.00 12.92
N ARG A 42 7.84 7.75 12.72
CA ARG A 42 7.01 7.04 13.68
C ARG A 42 6.84 5.56 13.42
N ARG A 43 6.75 5.18 12.17
CA ARG A 43 6.50 3.81 11.73
C ARG A 43 7.34 3.48 10.50
N PRO A 44 8.68 3.52 10.60
CA PRO A 44 9.54 3.31 9.42
C PRO A 44 9.32 1.95 8.76
N GLU A 45 8.90 0.96 9.51
CA GLU A 45 8.62 -0.37 8.96
C GLU A 45 7.51 -0.38 7.91
N LEU A 46 6.61 0.59 7.95
CA LEU A 46 5.54 0.70 6.96
C LEU A 46 6.04 1.17 5.59
N LEU A 47 7.24 1.73 5.51
CA LEU A 47 7.78 2.26 4.26
C LEU A 47 8.68 1.25 3.54
N GLU A 48 8.98 0.12 4.16
CA GLU A 48 9.89 -0.87 3.58
C GLU A 48 9.11 -2.00 2.91
N PRO A 49 9.41 -2.30 1.63
CA PRO A 49 8.81 -3.43 0.96
C PRO A 49 9.12 -4.74 1.68
N ALA A 50 8.13 -5.59 1.79
CA ALA A 50 8.27 -6.92 2.39
C ALA A 50 7.34 -7.88 1.67
N SER A 51 7.68 -9.17 1.69
CA SER A 51 6.86 -10.18 1.04
C SER A 51 5.64 -10.58 1.87
N ASP A 52 5.67 -10.33 3.18
CA ASP A 52 4.66 -10.82 4.11
C ASP A 52 3.78 -9.72 4.73
N ARG A 53 3.96 -8.48 4.31
CA ARG A 53 3.18 -7.36 4.81
C ARG A 53 3.07 -6.25 3.78
N ALA A 54 2.06 -5.39 3.94
CA ALA A 54 1.89 -4.22 3.11
C ALA A 54 2.89 -3.13 3.51
N HIS A 55 3.20 -2.28 2.56
CA HIS A 55 3.99 -1.06 2.81
C HIS A 55 3.32 0.13 2.16
N VAL A 56 3.67 1.32 2.62
CA VAL A 56 3.16 2.60 2.12
C VAL A 56 4.23 3.24 1.26
N THR A 57 3.85 3.73 0.10
CA THR A 57 4.76 4.42 -0.81
C THR A 57 4.09 5.65 -1.41
N GLY A 58 4.87 6.55 -1.96
CA GLY A 58 4.35 7.72 -2.64
C GLY A 58 3.94 7.38 -4.06
N GLU A 59 3.00 8.17 -4.57
CA GLU A 59 2.59 8.14 -5.95
C GLU A 59 3.20 9.32 -6.70
N PHE A 60 2.99 9.35 -8.01
CA PHE A 60 3.45 10.48 -8.83
C PHE A 60 2.82 11.80 -8.37
N LEU A 61 1.56 11.76 -7.96
CA LEU A 61 0.86 12.93 -7.47
C LEU A 61 1.00 13.07 -5.95
N GLU A 62 1.23 14.28 -5.48
CA GLU A 62 1.39 14.60 -4.07
C GLU A 62 0.09 14.52 -3.26
N ASN A 63 -1.04 14.28 -3.91
CA ASN A 63 -2.33 14.17 -3.24
C ASN A 63 -2.75 12.74 -2.95
N THR A 64 -1.89 11.76 -3.24
CA THR A 64 -2.18 10.35 -2.97
C THR A 64 -0.98 9.66 -2.36
N VAL A 65 -1.28 8.67 -1.55
CA VAL A 65 -0.30 7.67 -1.11
C VAL A 65 -0.82 6.30 -1.50
N GLU A 66 0.07 5.35 -1.65
CA GLU A 66 -0.27 4.01 -2.08
C GLU A 66 0.11 3.01 -1.01
N VAL A 67 -0.78 2.07 -0.75
CA VAL A 67 -0.51 0.93 0.13
C VAL A 67 -0.41 -0.31 -0.77
N VAL A 68 0.75 -0.96 -0.73
CA VAL A 68 1.05 -2.10 -1.60
C VAL A 68 1.23 -3.32 -0.72
N THR A 69 0.49 -4.39 -1.00
CA THR A 69 0.66 -5.63 -0.25
C THR A 69 1.95 -6.33 -0.63
N GLY A 70 2.39 -7.22 0.24
CA GLY A 70 3.38 -8.20 -0.11
C GLY A 70 2.78 -9.27 -1.05
N ILE A 71 3.46 -10.37 -1.18
CA ILE A 71 3.01 -11.50 -1.99
C ILE A 71 1.94 -12.26 -1.22
N CYS A 72 0.75 -12.37 -1.82
CA CYS A 72 -0.39 -13.01 -1.18
C CYS A 72 -0.84 -14.20 -2.01
N ARG A 73 -1.37 -15.22 -1.35
CA ARG A 73 -1.91 -16.42 -1.99
C ARG A 73 -3.42 -16.39 -2.07
N THR A 74 -4.06 -15.62 -1.21
CA THR A 74 -5.52 -15.52 -1.15
C THR A 74 -5.93 -14.07 -0.99
N VAL A 75 -7.18 -13.79 -1.35
CA VAL A 75 -7.77 -12.46 -1.14
C VAL A 75 -7.85 -12.13 0.35
N ALA A 76 -8.15 -13.13 1.18
CA ALA A 76 -8.21 -12.92 2.63
C ALA A 76 -6.85 -12.48 3.18
N GLU A 77 -5.77 -13.05 2.69
CA GLU A 77 -4.41 -12.68 3.09
C GLU A 77 -4.10 -11.24 2.68
N ALA A 78 -4.48 -10.84 1.46
CA ALA A 78 -4.30 -9.47 0.99
C ALA A 78 -5.10 -8.48 1.86
N CYS A 79 -6.35 -8.79 2.17
CA CYS A 79 -7.19 -7.96 3.02
C CYS A 79 -6.58 -7.80 4.41
N ARG A 80 -6.03 -8.87 4.98
CA ARG A 80 -5.39 -8.81 6.29
C ARG A 80 -4.16 -7.91 6.27
N GLN A 81 -3.34 -8.00 5.23
CA GLN A 81 -2.17 -7.14 5.11
C GLN A 81 -2.56 -5.66 5.01
N LEU A 82 -3.56 -5.35 4.20
CA LEU A 82 -4.05 -3.98 4.07
C LEU A 82 -4.62 -3.47 5.40
N GLN A 83 -5.40 -4.31 6.08
CA GLN A 83 -6.01 -3.95 7.35
C GLN A 83 -4.95 -3.64 8.42
N LEU A 84 -3.92 -4.47 8.52
CA LEU A 84 -2.85 -4.26 9.49
C LEU A 84 -2.04 -3.01 9.21
N SER A 85 -1.95 -2.58 7.96
CA SER A 85 -1.23 -1.36 7.61
C SER A 85 -1.93 -0.09 8.09
N LEU A 86 -3.23 -0.17 8.41
CA LEU A 86 -4.04 0.98 8.82
C LEU A 86 -4.15 1.14 10.35
N ILE A 87 -3.58 0.22 11.11
CA ILE A 87 -3.67 0.27 12.58
C ILE A 87 -2.57 1.12 13.20
#